data_e6627ea6c0a8d92779c26b989f53d811
#
_entry.id   e6627ea6c0a8d92779c26b989f53d811
#
_cell.length_a   1.000
_cell.length_b   1.000
_cell.length_c   1.000
_cell.angle_alpha   90.00
_cell.angle_beta   90.00
_cell.angle_gamma   90.00
#
_symmetry.space_group_name_H-M   'P 1'
#
loop_
_entity.id
_entity.type
_entity.pdbx_description
1 polymer ?
#
loop_
_entity_poly.entity_id
_entity_poly.type
_entity_poly.pdbx_seq_one_letter_code
_entity_poly.pdbx_strand_id
1 'polypeptide(L)'
;LKERGLTLSEEKTKITHIDDGFDFLGYNIRKYKGVLLIKPSKKSLKKFMQKIRGIIDSNKGSKQESLIRLLNPVITGWVNYYKNCVASDTFRKADYLIFEKLWQWAKRRHPKKGKYWIADRYFTRVKNRNWCFVANFKKGKTDDRIALKRLYDTKITRYVKVKGEANPFDPEWTEYFEKRKTYKMLQSLNGRKSLLYMWERQNHLCPVCGKPIDKEHPWGTSQQIVNGKKVNFLLHDSCRRKVIQTNKM
;
A
#
# COMPACT_ATOMS: atom_id res chain seq x y z
N LEU A 1 36.76 1.86 -1.12
CA LEU A 1 36.43 3.19 -0.60
C LEU A 1 37.67 4.08 -0.55
N LYS A 2 38.81 3.57 -0.07
CA LYS A 2 40.09 4.33 -0.01
C LYS A 2 40.54 4.85 -1.39
N GLU A 3 40.39 4.07 -2.44
CA GLU A 3 40.67 4.45 -3.84
C GLU A 3 39.85 5.67 -4.31
N ARG A 4 38.71 5.94 -3.67
CA ARG A 4 37.82 7.07 -3.95
C ARG A 4 37.88 8.17 -2.90
N GLY A 5 38.96 8.18 -2.07
CA GLY A 5 39.17 9.18 -1.02
C GLY A 5 38.14 9.14 0.13
N LEU A 6 37.40 8.03 0.27
CA LEU A 6 36.41 7.86 1.33
C LEU A 6 36.95 6.98 2.45
N THR A 7 36.76 7.40 3.70
CA THR A 7 37.12 6.64 4.89
C THR A 7 35.84 6.23 5.65
N LEU A 8 35.83 5.02 6.22
CA LEU A 8 34.80 4.59 7.11
C LEU A 8 34.93 5.29 8.48
N SER A 9 33.83 5.80 9.01
CA SER A 9 33.84 6.32 10.37
C SER A 9 33.82 5.14 11.35
N GLU A 10 34.86 5.01 12.17
CA GLU A 10 34.99 3.93 13.17
C GLU A 10 33.86 3.97 14.19
N GLU A 11 33.46 5.17 14.62
CA GLU A 11 32.33 5.36 15.57
C GLU A 11 30.98 4.91 15.03
N LYS A 12 30.77 5.00 13.70
CA LYS A 12 29.49 4.70 13.05
C LYS A 12 29.46 3.33 12.38
N THR A 13 30.64 2.69 12.23
CA THR A 13 30.77 1.38 11.60
C THR A 13 30.74 0.30 12.65
N LYS A 14 29.73 -0.58 12.59
CA LYS A 14 29.59 -1.71 13.52
C LYS A 14 29.47 -3.00 12.74
N ILE A 15 30.27 -3.99 13.14
CA ILE A 15 30.10 -5.37 12.71
C ILE A 15 29.02 -5.99 13.60
N THR A 16 27.93 -6.45 13.03
CA THR A 16 26.81 -7.04 13.76
C THR A 16 26.51 -8.42 13.21
N HIS A 17 26.40 -9.41 14.09
CA HIS A 17 25.98 -10.74 13.68
C HIS A 17 24.51 -10.74 13.26
N ILE A 18 24.17 -11.48 12.22
CA ILE A 18 22.81 -11.48 11.62
C ILE A 18 21.75 -12.02 12.58
N ASP A 19 22.12 -12.86 13.53
CA ASP A 19 21.23 -13.38 14.58
C ASP A 19 20.91 -12.34 15.65
N ASP A 20 21.78 -11.34 15.86
CA ASP A 20 21.51 -10.18 16.71
C ASP A 20 20.63 -9.17 15.97
N GLY A 21 20.85 -9.07 14.66
CA GLY A 21 20.09 -8.21 13.77
C GLY A 21 20.48 -6.74 13.86
N PHE A 22 20.10 -5.99 12.86
CA PHE A 22 20.37 -4.55 12.77
C PHE A 22 19.19 -3.80 12.13
N ASP A 23 19.12 -2.52 12.41
CA ASP A 23 18.13 -1.63 11.79
C ASP A 23 18.75 -0.88 10.62
N PHE A 24 18.13 -1.00 9.43
CA PHE A 24 18.54 -0.30 8.21
C PHE A 24 17.31 0.28 7.50
N LEU A 25 17.35 1.56 7.16
CA LEU A 25 16.27 2.29 6.48
C LEU A 25 14.87 2.07 7.11
N GLY A 26 14.81 1.94 8.43
CA GLY A 26 13.56 1.71 9.15
C GLY A 26 13.10 0.25 9.20
N TYR A 27 13.82 -0.65 8.57
CA TYR A 27 13.62 -2.09 8.69
C TYR A 27 14.56 -2.67 9.73
N ASN A 28 14.10 -3.70 10.45
CA ASN A 28 14.92 -4.59 11.25
C ASN A 28 15.18 -5.85 10.44
N ILE A 29 16.44 -6.16 10.22
CA ILE A 29 16.92 -7.32 9.46
C ILE A 29 17.57 -8.26 10.46
N ARG A 30 17.00 -9.44 10.64
CA ARG A 30 17.45 -10.41 11.63
C ARG A 30 17.13 -11.83 11.21
N LYS A 31 18.03 -12.78 11.55
CA LYS A 31 17.80 -14.20 11.40
C LYS A 31 17.17 -14.78 12.68
N TYR A 32 16.02 -15.43 12.55
CA TYR A 32 15.29 -16.07 13.64
C TYR A 32 15.23 -17.56 13.40
N LYS A 33 15.83 -18.36 14.24
CA LYS A 33 15.86 -19.84 14.10
C LYS A 33 16.21 -20.28 12.67
N GLY A 34 17.27 -19.73 12.11
CA GLY A 34 17.71 -20.03 10.75
C GLY A 34 17.00 -19.29 9.63
N VAL A 35 15.88 -18.59 9.88
CA VAL A 35 15.09 -17.89 8.86
C VAL A 35 15.34 -16.38 8.91
N LEU A 36 15.79 -15.80 7.80
CA LEU A 36 15.96 -14.36 7.67
C LEU A 36 14.60 -13.66 7.56
N LEU A 37 14.32 -12.76 8.48
CA LEU A 37 13.11 -11.95 8.48
C LEU A 37 13.47 -10.46 8.38
N ILE A 38 12.75 -9.77 7.52
CA ILE A 38 12.78 -8.31 7.39
C ILE A 38 11.45 -7.79 7.93
N LYS A 39 11.49 -6.96 8.97
CA LYS A 39 10.32 -6.41 9.67
C LYS A 39 10.43 -4.90 9.79
N PRO A 40 9.33 -4.15 10.03
CA PRO A 40 9.42 -2.76 10.47
C PRO A 40 10.21 -2.67 11.78
N SER A 41 11.17 -1.74 11.87
CA SER A 41 11.94 -1.57 13.10
C SER A 41 11.09 -1.01 14.25
N LYS A 42 11.45 -1.32 15.48
CA LYS A 42 10.79 -0.76 16.68
C LYS A 42 10.84 0.77 16.68
N LYS A 43 11.97 1.34 16.22
CA LYS A 43 12.18 2.80 16.11
C LYS A 43 11.22 3.42 15.09
N SER A 44 11.00 2.76 13.95
CA SER A 44 10.04 3.21 12.93
C SER A 44 8.60 3.18 13.44
N LEU A 45 8.19 2.09 14.08
CA LEU A 45 6.85 2.01 14.71
C LEU A 45 6.66 3.12 15.74
N LYS A 46 7.67 3.37 16.60
CA LYS A 46 7.62 4.45 17.62
C LYS A 46 7.41 5.82 16.97
N LYS A 47 8.20 6.14 15.92
CA LYS A 47 8.06 7.40 15.16
C LYS A 47 6.69 7.53 14.50
N PHE A 48 6.20 6.47 13.88
CA PHE A 48 4.86 6.44 13.29
C PHE A 48 3.78 6.73 14.34
N MET A 49 3.82 6.04 15.48
CA MET A 49 2.86 6.24 16.55
C MET A 49 2.96 7.64 17.18
N GLN A 50 4.15 8.21 17.29
CA GLN A 50 4.32 9.61 17.71
C GLN A 50 3.62 10.57 16.75
N LYS A 51 3.77 10.39 15.44
CA LYS A 51 3.08 11.20 14.42
C LYS A 51 1.56 11.06 14.53
N ILE A 52 1.05 9.84 14.64
CA ILE A 52 -0.39 9.57 14.81
C ILE A 52 -0.93 10.24 16.08
N ARG A 53 -0.23 10.09 17.22
CA ARG A 53 -0.60 10.73 18.49
C ARG A 53 -0.60 12.24 18.37
N GLY A 54 0.43 12.83 17.75
CA GLY A 54 0.52 14.27 17.52
C GLY A 54 -0.70 14.79 16.74
N ILE A 55 -1.09 14.12 15.65
CA ILE A 55 -2.28 14.51 14.88
C ILE A 55 -3.54 14.43 15.75
N ILE A 56 -3.74 13.36 16.51
CA ILE A 56 -4.92 13.19 17.36
C ILE A 56 -4.96 14.25 18.46
N ASP A 57 -3.82 14.52 19.11
CA ASP A 57 -3.72 15.47 20.22
C ASP A 57 -3.87 16.93 19.77
N SER A 58 -3.42 17.27 18.58
CA SER A 58 -3.64 18.61 17.99
C SER A 58 -5.08 18.80 17.49
N ASN A 59 -5.86 17.72 17.34
CA ASN A 59 -7.22 17.75 16.80
C ASN A 59 -8.29 17.28 17.82
N LYS A 60 -8.12 17.64 19.10
CA LYS A 60 -9.05 17.25 20.18
C LYS A 60 -10.48 17.72 19.95
N GLY A 61 -10.66 18.93 19.40
CA GLY A 61 -11.95 19.56 19.10
C GLY A 61 -12.50 19.30 17.70
N SER A 62 -11.70 18.71 16.80
CA SER A 62 -12.07 18.56 15.40
C SER A 62 -13.22 17.57 15.19
N LYS A 63 -13.98 17.74 14.08
CA LYS A 63 -14.97 16.77 13.65
C LYS A 63 -14.29 15.42 13.36
N GLN A 64 -14.99 14.32 13.62
CA GLN A 64 -14.48 12.96 13.40
C GLN A 64 -14.03 12.74 11.94
N GLU A 65 -14.80 13.23 10.99
CA GLU A 65 -14.48 13.19 9.57
C GLU A 65 -13.12 13.83 9.26
N SER A 66 -12.90 15.06 9.76
CA SER A 66 -11.65 15.80 9.55
C SER A 66 -10.46 15.05 10.11
N LEU A 67 -10.61 14.47 11.30
CA LEU A 67 -9.56 13.65 11.91
C LEU A 67 -9.23 12.41 11.06
N ILE A 68 -10.24 11.71 10.54
CA ILE A 68 -10.05 10.55 9.66
C ILE A 68 -9.31 10.95 8.37
N ARG A 69 -9.66 12.11 7.77
CA ARG A 69 -9.00 12.64 6.57
C ARG A 69 -7.52 12.95 6.80
N LEU A 70 -7.14 13.39 7.99
CA LEU A 70 -5.74 13.64 8.36
C LEU A 70 -4.96 12.34 8.62
N LEU A 71 -5.60 11.36 9.24
CA LEU A 71 -4.94 10.08 9.61
C LEU A 71 -4.76 9.13 8.43
N ASN A 72 -5.75 9.03 7.54
CA ASN A 72 -5.73 8.06 6.44
C ASN A 72 -4.52 8.18 5.49
N PRO A 73 -4.06 9.37 5.07
CA PRO A 73 -2.86 9.52 4.25
C PRO A 73 -1.60 9.03 4.97
N VAL A 74 -1.45 9.33 6.26
CA VAL A 74 -0.31 8.92 7.07
C VAL A 74 -0.27 7.40 7.23
N ILE A 75 -1.42 6.79 7.53
CA ILE A 75 -1.57 5.33 7.62
C ILE A 75 -1.24 4.70 6.27
N THR A 76 -1.81 5.21 5.18
CA THR A 76 -1.59 4.68 3.83
C THR A 76 -0.13 4.75 3.41
N GLY A 77 0.54 5.88 3.67
CA GLY A 77 1.96 6.05 3.34
C GLY A 77 2.84 5.05 4.09
N TRP A 78 2.63 4.91 5.40
CA TRP A 78 3.41 3.99 6.23
C TRP A 78 3.19 2.52 5.85
N VAL A 79 1.94 2.12 5.61
CA VAL A 79 1.59 0.77 5.16
C VAL A 79 2.21 0.47 3.79
N ASN A 80 2.13 1.40 2.84
CA ASN A 80 2.71 1.21 1.51
C ASN A 80 4.22 1.00 1.54
N TYR A 81 4.91 1.64 2.48
CA TYR A 81 6.34 1.43 2.69
C TYR A 81 6.66 0.02 3.21
N TYR A 82 5.85 -0.50 4.14
CA TYR A 82 6.12 -1.78 4.81
C TYR A 82 5.34 -2.98 4.29
N LYS A 83 4.42 -2.83 3.34
CA LYS A 83 3.62 -3.95 2.81
C LYS A 83 4.43 -5.05 2.10
N ASN A 84 5.71 -4.80 1.84
CA ASN A 84 6.59 -5.74 1.14
C ASN A 84 7.48 -6.57 2.08
N CYS A 85 7.33 -6.41 3.38
CA CYS A 85 8.08 -7.15 4.39
C CYS A 85 7.15 -7.89 5.36
N VAL A 86 7.71 -8.58 6.37
CA VAL A 86 6.94 -9.31 7.39
C VAL A 86 6.39 -8.29 8.40
N ALA A 87 5.29 -7.64 8.07
CA ALA A 87 4.74 -6.52 8.84
C ALA A 87 3.39 -6.81 9.52
N SER A 88 2.75 -7.96 9.28
CA SER A 88 1.38 -8.25 9.74
C SER A 88 1.18 -8.03 11.24
N ASP A 89 2.08 -8.55 12.08
CA ASP A 89 1.97 -8.38 13.54
C ASP A 89 2.21 -6.93 13.96
N THR A 90 3.13 -6.25 13.28
CA THR A 90 3.39 -4.82 13.52
C THR A 90 2.18 -3.97 13.13
N PHE A 91 1.51 -4.31 12.01
CA PHE A 91 0.28 -3.65 11.59
C PHE A 91 -0.86 -3.87 12.60
N ARG A 92 -1.05 -5.10 13.07
CA ARG A 92 -2.05 -5.42 14.10
C ARG A 92 -1.79 -4.64 15.40
N LYS A 93 -0.54 -4.59 15.85
CA LYS A 93 -0.14 -3.82 17.03
C LYS A 93 -0.40 -2.32 16.83
N ALA A 94 -0.06 -1.76 15.67
CA ALA A 94 -0.30 -0.36 15.36
C ALA A 94 -1.80 -0.04 15.33
N ASP A 95 -2.64 -0.87 14.71
CA ASP A 95 -4.09 -0.72 14.70
C ASP A 95 -4.68 -0.68 16.11
N TYR A 96 -4.21 -1.56 16.98
CA TYR A 96 -4.64 -1.59 18.38
C TYR A 96 -4.28 -0.29 19.12
N LEU A 97 -3.04 0.17 18.98
CA LEU A 97 -2.58 1.41 19.63
C LEU A 97 -3.31 2.66 19.09
N ILE A 98 -3.65 2.67 17.80
CA ILE A 98 -4.45 3.75 17.19
C ILE A 98 -5.87 3.72 17.76
N PHE A 99 -6.47 2.52 17.83
CA PHE A 99 -7.80 2.35 18.42
C PHE A 99 -7.85 2.87 19.86
N GLU A 100 -6.90 2.48 20.72
CA GLU A 100 -6.85 2.96 22.10
C GLU A 100 -6.77 4.49 22.17
N LYS A 101 -5.93 5.10 21.33
CA LYS A 101 -5.79 6.56 21.31
C LYS A 101 -7.06 7.26 20.83
N LEU A 102 -7.75 6.73 19.83
CA LEU A 102 -9.03 7.24 19.35
C LEU A 102 -10.15 7.02 20.34
N TRP A 103 -10.13 5.91 21.07
CA TRP A 103 -11.07 5.66 22.17
C TRP A 103 -10.91 6.71 23.28
N GLN A 104 -9.68 7.03 23.68
CA GLN A 104 -9.40 8.09 24.64
C GLN A 104 -9.84 9.47 24.11
N TRP A 105 -9.62 9.75 22.83
CA TRP A 105 -10.07 10.98 22.18
C TRP A 105 -11.61 11.09 22.22
N ALA A 106 -12.34 10.06 21.90
CA ALA A 106 -13.80 10.02 21.95
C ALA A 106 -14.35 10.15 23.39
N LYS A 107 -13.75 9.44 24.34
CA LYS A 107 -14.11 9.50 25.76
C LYS A 107 -13.92 10.90 26.37
N ARG A 108 -12.82 11.58 26.03
CA ARG A 108 -12.54 12.95 26.50
C ARG A 108 -13.57 13.96 26.03
N ARG A 109 -14.14 13.78 24.85
CA ARG A 109 -15.18 14.66 24.29
C ARG A 109 -16.54 14.54 25.00
N HIS A 110 -16.79 13.41 25.63
CA HIS A 110 -18.06 13.10 26.27
C HIS A 110 -17.85 12.49 27.67
N PRO A 111 -17.31 13.28 28.61
CA PRO A 111 -16.92 12.75 29.92
C PRO A 111 -18.11 12.22 30.75
N LYS A 112 -19.32 12.74 30.50
CA LYS A 112 -20.57 12.32 31.16
C LYS A 112 -21.30 11.17 30.47
N LYS A 113 -20.76 10.63 29.32
CA LYS A 113 -21.41 9.54 28.58
C LYS A 113 -20.74 8.20 28.85
N GLY A 114 -21.54 7.16 28.94
CA GLY A 114 -21.06 5.80 29.15
C GLY A 114 -20.35 5.20 27.90
N LYS A 115 -19.62 4.11 28.14
CA LYS A 115 -18.83 3.43 27.10
C LYS A 115 -19.64 2.97 25.89
N TYR A 116 -20.86 2.49 26.11
CA TYR A 116 -21.74 2.00 25.04
C TYR A 116 -22.17 3.14 24.11
N TRP A 117 -22.56 4.28 24.68
CA TRP A 117 -22.93 5.46 23.90
C TRP A 117 -21.76 5.97 23.06
N ILE A 118 -20.53 5.99 23.63
CA ILE A 118 -19.30 6.39 22.91
C ILE A 118 -19.02 5.42 21.77
N ALA A 119 -19.17 4.12 22.01
CA ALA A 119 -19.00 3.08 21.01
C ALA A 119 -19.97 3.28 19.83
N ASP A 120 -21.26 3.41 20.12
CA ASP A 120 -22.29 3.61 19.11
C ASP A 120 -22.09 4.90 18.32
N ARG A 121 -21.69 5.98 18.98
CA ARG A 121 -21.49 7.30 18.36
C ARG A 121 -20.29 7.36 17.41
N TYR A 122 -19.19 6.67 17.71
CA TYR A 122 -17.91 6.84 17.00
C TYR A 122 -17.43 5.59 16.28
N PHE A 123 -17.92 4.44 16.69
CA PHE A 123 -17.48 3.15 16.16
C PHE A 123 -18.66 2.35 15.66
N THR A 124 -18.67 2.02 14.38
CA THR A 124 -19.74 1.27 13.77
C THR A 124 -19.22 0.01 13.10
N ARG A 125 -20.13 -0.90 12.77
CA ARG A 125 -19.79 -2.08 11.97
C ARG A 125 -19.58 -1.68 10.51
N VAL A 126 -18.49 -2.15 9.92
CA VAL A 126 -18.19 -2.01 8.48
C VAL A 126 -17.96 -3.40 7.89
N LYS A 127 -18.85 -3.84 7.01
CA LYS A 127 -18.88 -5.22 6.50
C LYS A 127 -18.92 -6.21 7.67
N ASN A 128 -17.97 -7.13 7.78
CA ASN A 128 -17.88 -8.15 8.82
C ASN A 128 -17.04 -7.71 10.04
N ARG A 129 -16.82 -6.40 10.25
CA ARG A 129 -15.96 -5.88 11.32
C ARG A 129 -16.68 -4.94 12.21
N ASN A 130 -16.57 -5.19 13.51
CA ASN A 130 -17.04 -4.30 14.56
C ASN A 130 -15.96 -3.28 14.91
N TRP A 131 -16.33 -2.22 15.61
CA TRP A 131 -15.42 -1.22 16.18
C TRP A 131 -14.59 -0.44 15.15
N CYS A 132 -15.14 -0.20 13.96
CA CYS A 132 -14.50 0.65 12.97
C CYS A 132 -14.79 2.13 13.29
N PHE A 133 -13.74 2.96 13.36
CA PHE A 133 -13.87 4.40 13.56
C PHE A 133 -14.37 5.04 12.26
N VAL A 134 -15.64 5.50 12.25
CA VAL A 134 -16.36 5.90 11.04
C VAL A 134 -17.17 7.15 11.28
N ALA A 135 -17.05 8.11 10.39
CA ALA A 135 -17.88 9.31 10.36
C ALA A 135 -18.86 9.26 9.20
N ASN A 136 -20.14 9.54 9.50
CA ASN A 136 -21.15 9.86 8.51
C ASN A 136 -21.26 11.39 8.44
N PHE A 137 -21.33 11.96 7.24
CA PHE A 137 -21.40 13.40 7.04
C PHE A 137 -22.13 13.74 5.75
N LYS A 138 -22.68 14.94 5.67
CA LYS A 138 -23.34 15.44 4.46
C LYS A 138 -22.32 16.06 3.51
N LYS A 139 -22.35 15.68 2.23
CA LYS A 139 -21.62 16.30 1.15
C LYS A 139 -22.62 16.88 0.15
N GLY A 140 -22.92 18.16 0.33
CA GLY A 140 -24.01 18.79 -0.39
C GLY A 140 -25.37 18.16 0.02
N LYS A 141 -26.10 17.65 -0.96
CA LYS A 141 -27.42 16.97 -0.75
C LYS A 141 -27.30 15.47 -0.45
N THR A 142 -26.09 14.88 -0.52
CA THR A 142 -25.87 13.43 -0.33
C THR A 142 -25.25 13.14 1.03
N ASP A 143 -25.68 12.05 1.65
CA ASP A 143 -25.01 11.48 2.81
C ASP A 143 -23.81 10.68 2.36
N ASP A 144 -22.65 10.97 2.94
CA ASP A 144 -21.38 10.31 2.64
C ASP A 144 -20.78 9.72 3.91
N ARG A 145 -19.88 8.79 3.76
CA ARG A 145 -19.29 8.03 4.85
C ARG A 145 -17.78 7.87 4.66
N ILE A 146 -17.02 8.16 5.70
CA ILE A 146 -15.58 7.94 5.71
C ILE A 146 -15.16 7.06 6.89
N ALA A 147 -14.36 6.04 6.63
CA ALA A 147 -13.81 5.15 7.65
C ALA A 147 -12.31 5.33 7.80
N LEU A 148 -11.82 5.15 9.01
CA LEU A 148 -10.39 5.04 9.26
C LEU A 148 -9.86 3.76 8.61
N LYS A 149 -8.78 3.89 7.85
CA LYS A 149 -8.08 2.75 7.26
C LYS A 149 -7.37 1.94 8.34
N ARG A 150 -7.42 0.63 8.21
CA ARG A 150 -6.66 -0.27 9.07
C ARG A 150 -5.39 -0.73 8.34
N LEU A 151 -4.30 -0.77 9.07
CA LEU A 151 -3.03 -1.23 8.53
C LEU A 151 -3.08 -2.72 8.19
N TYR A 152 -3.68 -3.54 9.08
CA TYR A 152 -3.76 -5.00 8.93
C TYR A 152 -4.58 -5.46 7.72
N ASP A 153 -5.46 -4.60 7.16
CA ASP A 153 -6.23 -4.90 5.95
C ASP A 153 -5.38 -4.90 4.68
N THR A 154 -4.16 -4.41 4.79
CA THR A 154 -3.27 -4.36 3.63
C THR A 154 -2.64 -5.71 3.38
N LYS A 155 -2.88 -6.24 2.19
CA LYS A 155 -2.25 -7.48 1.74
C LYS A 155 -0.73 -7.30 1.66
N ILE A 156 0.00 -8.15 2.36
CA ILE A 156 1.46 -8.20 2.24
C ILE A 156 1.83 -8.75 0.85
N THR A 157 2.62 -7.99 0.11
CA THR A 157 3.06 -8.34 -1.23
C THR A 157 4.58 -8.45 -1.24
N ARG A 158 5.11 -9.65 -1.25
CA ARG A 158 6.56 -9.86 -1.30
C ARG A 158 7.09 -9.56 -2.70
N TYR A 159 8.23 -8.89 -2.78
CA TYR A 159 8.96 -8.76 -4.03
C TYR A 159 9.60 -10.10 -4.41
N VAL A 160 9.50 -10.45 -5.67
CA VAL A 160 10.30 -11.54 -6.23
C VAL A 160 11.74 -11.05 -6.33
N LYS A 161 12.67 -11.74 -5.67
CA LYS A 161 14.09 -11.37 -5.70
C LYS A 161 14.61 -11.37 -7.15
N VAL A 162 15.47 -10.42 -7.48
CA VAL A 162 16.27 -10.45 -8.70
C VAL A 162 17.45 -11.36 -8.42
N LYS A 163 17.89 -12.18 -9.40
CA LYS A 163 19.16 -12.91 -9.31
C LYS A 163 20.29 -11.92 -9.15
N GLY A 164 21.27 -12.19 -8.29
CA GLY A 164 22.35 -11.25 -7.98
C GLY A 164 23.19 -10.87 -9.20
N GLU A 165 23.34 -11.82 -10.13
CA GLU A 165 24.11 -11.68 -11.37
C GLU A 165 23.32 -10.98 -12.48
N ALA A 166 21.97 -10.88 -12.34
CA ALA A 166 21.13 -10.35 -13.41
C ALA A 166 21.29 -8.85 -13.58
N ASN A 167 21.83 -8.45 -14.74
CA ASN A 167 22.00 -7.07 -15.13
C ASN A 167 20.90 -6.66 -16.14
N PRO A 168 20.07 -5.65 -15.85
CA PRO A 168 18.99 -5.22 -16.73
C PRO A 168 19.48 -4.55 -18.03
N PHE A 169 20.75 -4.17 -18.11
CA PHE A 169 21.38 -3.57 -19.29
C PHE A 169 22.12 -4.58 -20.15
N ASP A 170 22.19 -5.84 -19.74
CA ASP A 170 22.83 -6.91 -20.46
C ASP A 170 21.81 -7.68 -21.30
N PRO A 171 21.97 -7.79 -22.64
CA PRO A 171 21.05 -8.48 -23.53
C PRO A 171 20.78 -9.94 -23.13
N GLU A 172 21.74 -10.64 -22.54
CA GLU A 172 21.57 -12.04 -22.10
C GLU A 172 20.45 -12.20 -21.05
N TRP A 173 20.17 -11.12 -20.27
CA TRP A 173 19.15 -11.14 -19.24
C TRP A 173 17.78 -10.61 -19.69
N THR A 174 17.62 -10.22 -20.95
CA THR A 174 16.38 -9.62 -21.48
C THR A 174 15.19 -10.56 -21.25
N GLU A 175 15.30 -11.82 -21.65
CA GLU A 175 14.22 -12.81 -21.48
C GLU A 175 13.87 -13.04 -19.99
N TYR A 176 14.87 -13.07 -19.12
CA TYR A 176 14.65 -13.18 -17.68
C TYR A 176 13.83 -12.00 -17.13
N PHE A 177 14.15 -10.77 -17.51
CA PHE A 177 13.41 -9.60 -17.05
C PHE A 177 12.01 -9.51 -17.66
N GLU A 178 11.80 -9.93 -18.90
CA GLU A 178 10.47 -10.05 -19.51
C GLU A 178 9.59 -11.08 -18.80
N LYS A 179 10.11 -12.26 -18.52
CA LYS A 179 9.41 -13.28 -17.71
C LYS A 179 9.06 -12.73 -16.32
N ARG A 180 9.91 -11.93 -15.72
CA ARG A 180 9.61 -11.29 -14.43
C ARG A 180 8.48 -10.25 -14.53
N LYS A 181 8.43 -9.46 -15.59
CA LYS A 181 7.34 -8.48 -15.84
C LYS A 181 6.01 -9.21 -16.02
N THR A 182 6.00 -10.25 -16.84
CA THR A 182 4.86 -11.14 -17.04
C THR A 182 4.35 -11.73 -15.73
N TYR A 183 5.24 -12.29 -14.93
CA TYR A 183 4.89 -12.84 -13.60
C TYR A 183 4.29 -11.79 -12.65
N LYS A 184 4.88 -10.58 -12.60
CA LYS A 184 4.34 -9.47 -11.80
C LYS A 184 2.94 -9.07 -12.26
N MET A 185 2.70 -9.07 -13.57
CA MET A 185 1.40 -8.74 -14.15
C MET A 185 0.37 -9.82 -13.80
N LEU A 186 0.69 -11.10 -13.97
CA LEU A 186 -0.15 -12.23 -13.56
C LEU A 186 -0.55 -12.14 -12.08
N GLN A 187 0.39 -11.84 -11.20
CA GLN A 187 0.07 -11.64 -9.78
C GLN A 187 -0.89 -10.47 -9.55
N SER A 188 -0.78 -9.38 -10.32
CA SER A 188 -1.67 -8.23 -10.20
C SER A 188 -3.08 -8.51 -10.69
N LEU A 189 -3.23 -9.44 -11.64
CA LEU A 189 -4.50 -9.88 -12.22
C LEU A 189 -5.14 -11.05 -11.46
N ASN A 190 -4.43 -11.63 -10.49
CA ASN A 190 -4.93 -12.75 -9.70
C ASN A 190 -6.29 -12.43 -9.04
N GLY A 191 -7.27 -13.29 -9.26
CA GLY A 191 -8.67 -13.11 -8.84
C GLY A 191 -9.52 -12.22 -9.75
N ARG A 192 -8.96 -11.70 -10.86
CA ARG A 192 -9.65 -10.86 -11.84
C ARG A 192 -9.74 -11.58 -13.19
N LYS A 193 -10.53 -12.67 -13.25
CA LYS A 193 -10.63 -13.56 -14.41
C LYS A 193 -10.88 -12.84 -15.75
N SER A 194 -11.77 -11.84 -15.77
CA SER A 194 -12.07 -11.07 -17.00
C SER A 194 -10.88 -10.25 -17.50
N LEU A 195 -10.10 -9.64 -16.61
CA LEU A 195 -8.90 -8.88 -16.99
C LEU A 195 -7.78 -9.80 -17.44
N LEU A 196 -7.63 -10.95 -16.79
CA LEU A 196 -6.65 -11.97 -17.17
C LEU A 196 -6.95 -12.48 -18.59
N TYR A 197 -8.20 -12.86 -18.85
CA TYR A 197 -8.65 -13.29 -20.17
C TYR A 197 -8.38 -12.22 -21.26
N MET A 198 -8.70 -10.94 -20.99
CA MET A 198 -8.40 -9.86 -21.93
C MET A 198 -6.91 -9.73 -22.21
N TRP A 199 -6.07 -9.80 -21.17
CA TRP A 199 -4.62 -9.67 -21.28
C TRP A 199 -3.99 -10.82 -22.07
N GLU A 200 -4.42 -12.07 -21.82
CA GLU A 200 -4.00 -13.26 -22.57
C GLU A 200 -4.46 -13.21 -24.04
N ARG A 201 -5.72 -12.87 -24.30
CA ARG A 201 -6.26 -12.74 -25.65
C ARG A 201 -5.51 -11.72 -26.51
N GLN A 202 -4.94 -10.67 -25.89
CA GLN A 202 -4.16 -9.64 -26.54
C GLN A 202 -2.68 -10.00 -26.68
N ASN A 203 -2.28 -11.24 -26.39
CA ASN A 203 -0.87 -11.65 -26.34
C ASN A 203 -0.02 -10.71 -25.48
N HIS A 204 -0.61 -10.21 -24.38
CA HIS A 204 0.02 -9.29 -23.41
C HIS A 204 0.34 -7.90 -23.95
N LEU A 205 -0.04 -7.57 -25.19
CA LEU A 205 0.28 -6.32 -25.88
C LEU A 205 -0.91 -5.35 -25.90
N CYS A 206 -0.59 -4.06 -25.91
CA CYS A 206 -1.57 -3.01 -26.16
C CYS A 206 -1.90 -2.94 -27.66
N PRO A 207 -3.16 -3.14 -28.10
CA PRO A 207 -3.50 -3.15 -29.52
C PRO A 207 -3.31 -1.79 -30.23
N VAL A 208 -3.13 -0.69 -29.48
CA VAL A 208 -2.92 0.65 -30.05
C VAL A 208 -1.45 0.95 -30.33
N CYS A 209 -0.53 0.54 -29.47
CA CYS A 209 0.89 0.88 -29.61
C CYS A 209 1.81 -0.33 -29.73
N GLY A 210 1.28 -1.55 -29.68
CA GLY A 210 2.05 -2.80 -29.77
C GLY A 210 3.01 -3.07 -28.60
N LYS A 211 3.07 -2.19 -27.59
CA LYS A 211 3.95 -2.37 -26.45
C LYS A 211 3.31 -3.28 -25.38
N PRO A 212 4.12 -4.02 -24.58
CA PRO A 212 3.61 -4.86 -23.52
C PRO A 212 2.79 -4.08 -22.48
N ILE A 213 1.67 -4.68 -22.07
CA ILE A 213 0.88 -4.19 -20.93
C ILE A 213 1.43 -4.86 -19.68
N ASP A 214 2.10 -4.08 -18.86
CA ASP A 214 2.75 -4.52 -17.63
C ASP A 214 2.26 -3.73 -16.40
N LYS A 215 2.79 -4.04 -15.24
CA LYS A 215 2.47 -3.34 -13.99
C LYS A 215 3.20 -2.00 -13.84
N GLU A 216 4.21 -1.74 -14.63
CA GLU A 216 5.07 -0.56 -14.52
C GLU A 216 4.41 0.66 -15.17
N HIS A 217 3.56 0.44 -16.17
CA HIS A 217 2.81 1.48 -16.87
C HIS A 217 1.33 1.48 -16.46
N PRO A 218 0.72 2.67 -16.26
CA PRO A 218 -0.72 2.76 -16.00
C PRO A 218 -1.54 2.26 -17.17
N TRP A 219 -2.52 1.40 -16.91
CA TRP A 219 -3.42 0.83 -17.90
C TRP A 219 -4.85 0.71 -17.38
N GLY A 220 -5.80 0.59 -18.29
CA GLY A 220 -7.22 0.39 -17.95
C GLY A 220 -7.98 -0.30 -19.08
N THR A 221 -9.23 -0.63 -18.80
CA THR A 221 -10.13 -1.21 -19.81
C THR A 221 -10.69 -0.13 -20.73
N SER A 222 -10.84 -0.48 -22.01
CA SER A 222 -11.51 0.35 -23.02
C SER A 222 -12.37 -0.55 -23.91
N GLN A 223 -13.56 -0.09 -24.26
CA GLN A 223 -14.45 -0.77 -25.18
C GLN A 223 -14.21 -0.23 -26.59
N GLN A 224 -14.04 -1.12 -27.55
CA GLN A 224 -13.88 -0.79 -28.97
C GLN A 224 -14.86 -1.61 -29.81
N ILE A 225 -15.24 -1.09 -30.98
CA ILE A 225 -16.07 -1.82 -31.94
C ILE A 225 -15.14 -2.53 -32.92
N VAL A 226 -15.18 -3.85 -32.92
CA VAL A 226 -14.43 -4.69 -33.86
C VAL A 226 -15.44 -5.57 -34.60
N ASN A 227 -15.48 -5.46 -35.93
CA ASN A 227 -16.44 -6.18 -36.76
C ASN A 227 -17.90 -6.04 -36.30
N GLY A 228 -18.30 -4.81 -35.95
CA GLY A 228 -19.66 -4.50 -35.46
C GLY A 228 -19.98 -4.96 -34.03
N LYS A 229 -19.06 -5.63 -33.36
CA LYS A 229 -19.24 -6.09 -31.96
C LYS A 229 -18.44 -5.26 -30.99
N LYS A 230 -19.04 -4.97 -29.81
CA LYS A 230 -18.36 -4.30 -28.72
C LYS A 230 -17.42 -5.26 -28.00
N VAL A 231 -16.11 -4.97 -28.06
CA VAL A 231 -15.07 -5.79 -27.46
C VAL A 231 -14.26 -4.96 -26.46
N ASN A 232 -14.02 -5.52 -25.29
CA ASN A 232 -13.19 -4.88 -24.25
C ASN A 232 -11.72 -5.25 -24.43
N PHE A 233 -10.87 -4.23 -24.33
CA PHE A 233 -9.40 -4.35 -24.40
C PHE A 233 -8.75 -3.70 -23.19
N LEU A 234 -7.54 -4.15 -22.87
CA LEU A 234 -6.63 -3.45 -21.99
C LEU A 234 -5.76 -2.50 -22.81
N LEU A 235 -5.72 -1.24 -22.44
CA LEU A 235 -4.90 -0.21 -23.10
C LEU A 235 -4.06 0.53 -22.06
N HIS A 236 -2.90 1.01 -22.45
CA HIS A 236 -2.19 1.99 -21.62
C HIS A 236 -3.06 3.25 -21.46
N ASP A 237 -2.98 3.92 -20.32
CA ASP A 237 -3.80 5.12 -20.08
C ASP A 237 -3.54 6.23 -21.11
N SER A 238 -2.32 6.35 -21.63
CA SER A 238 -1.98 7.25 -22.73
C SER A 238 -2.66 6.87 -24.04
N CYS A 239 -2.70 5.58 -24.37
CA CYS A 239 -3.36 5.07 -25.58
C CYS A 239 -4.88 5.20 -25.48
N ARG A 240 -5.46 4.96 -24.29
CA ARG A 240 -6.89 5.11 -24.03
C ARG A 240 -7.37 6.55 -24.26
N ARG A 241 -6.58 7.54 -23.84
CA ARG A 241 -6.90 8.96 -24.09
C ARG A 241 -6.91 9.29 -25.57
N LYS A 242 -5.97 8.77 -26.37
CA LYS A 242 -5.95 8.96 -27.83
C LYS A 242 -7.19 8.39 -28.51
N VAL A 243 -7.58 7.16 -28.15
CA VAL A 243 -8.78 6.50 -28.71
C VAL A 243 -10.07 7.29 -28.39
N ILE A 244 -10.17 7.85 -27.16
CA ILE A 244 -11.34 8.66 -26.78
C ILE A 244 -11.40 9.97 -27.59
N GLN A 245 -10.26 10.57 -27.90
CA GLN A 245 -10.20 11.78 -28.72
C GLN A 245 -10.60 11.52 -30.16
N THR A 246 -10.15 10.40 -30.77
CA THR A 246 -10.47 10.03 -32.14
C THR A 246 -11.97 9.67 -32.35
N ASN A 247 -12.62 9.12 -31.32
CA ASN A 247 -14.06 8.80 -31.38
C ASN A 247 -14.99 10.01 -31.12
N LYS A 248 -14.44 11.20 -30.87
CA LYS A 248 -15.19 12.45 -30.67
C LYS A 248 -15.16 13.38 -31.87
N MET A 249 -14.41 13.05 -32.93
CA MET A 249 -14.45 13.67 -34.24
C MET A 249 -15.37 12.85 -35.16
#